data_123733e11cb5c677045ba7fe0a8f6564
#
_entry.id   123733e11cb5c677045ba7fe0a8f6564
#
_cell.length_a   1.000
_cell.length_b   1.000
_cell.length_c   1.000
_cell.angle_alpha   90.00
_cell.angle_beta   90.00
_cell.angle_gamma   90.00
#
_symmetry.space_group_name_H-M   'P 1'
#
loop_
_entity.id
_entity.type
_entity.pdbx_description
1 polymer ?
#
loop_
_entity_poly.entity_id
_entity_poly.type
_entity_poly.pdbx_seq_one_letter_code
_entity_poly.pdbx_strand_id
1 'polypeptide(L)'
;MAEQKHHNEQMNVEDALTQSEAFLIKNKKAIIGGVVAVIIIVAGFIMYKHLYAEPREEKAQAALFKGQELFEQDNFEQALNGDSIGYTGFLKVASDFSGTKAANLAKAYAGICYAHLGKYDEAIKYLNDFDGTDQ
;
A
#
# COMPACT_ATOMS: atom_id res chain seq x y z
N MET A 1 -42.80 -35.13 20.03
CA MET A 1 -41.70 -34.31 20.59
C MET A 1 -40.71 -33.81 19.54
N ALA A 2 -40.26 -34.65 18.62
CA ALA A 2 -39.34 -34.20 17.56
C ALA A 2 -39.95 -33.16 16.62
N GLU A 3 -41.23 -33.32 16.25
CA GLU A 3 -41.96 -32.40 15.40
C GLU A 3 -42.12 -31.02 16.06
N GLN A 4 -42.46 -30.98 17.36
CA GLN A 4 -42.56 -29.73 18.09
C GLN A 4 -41.24 -28.98 18.21
N LYS A 5 -40.16 -29.71 18.41
CA LYS A 5 -38.84 -29.12 18.48
C LYS A 5 -38.40 -28.54 17.14
N HIS A 6 -38.71 -29.24 16.04
CA HIS A 6 -38.42 -28.80 14.69
C HIS A 6 -39.26 -27.58 14.33
N HIS A 7 -40.54 -27.58 14.74
CA HIS A 7 -41.45 -26.45 14.53
C HIS A 7 -41.00 -25.20 15.29
N ASN A 8 -40.50 -25.36 16.52
CA ASN A 8 -39.96 -24.26 17.32
C ASN A 8 -38.71 -23.65 16.68
N GLU A 9 -37.85 -24.47 16.08
CA GLU A 9 -36.64 -24.00 15.36
C GLU A 9 -37.06 -23.16 14.15
N GLN A 10 -38.07 -23.60 13.37
CA GLN A 10 -38.61 -22.83 12.24
C GLN A 10 -39.21 -21.50 12.70
N MET A 11 -39.96 -21.50 13.79
CA MET A 11 -40.53 -20.28 14.34
C MET A 11 -39.44 -19.30 14.79
N ASN A 12 -38.37 -19.78 15.39
CA ASN A 12 -37.26 -18.92 15.80
C ASN A 12 -36.56 -18.27 14.61
N VAL A 13 -36.41 -19.01 13.50
CA VAL A 13 -35.81 -18.47 12.26
C VAL A 13 -36.72 -17.44 11.64
N GLU A 14 -38.03 -17.72 11.57
CA GLU A 14 -39.03 -16.76 11.07
C GLU A 14 -39.12 -15.50 11.92
N ASP A 15 -39.09 -15.62 13.24
CA ASP A 15 -39.06 -14.48 14.16
C ASP A 15 -37.78 -13.66 13.98
N ALA A 16 -36.64 -14.31 13.84
CA ALA A 16 -35.36 -13.63 13.59
C ALA A 16 -35.40 -12.87 12.26
N LEU A 17 -35.94 -13.48 11.19
CA LEU A 17 -36.09 -12.83 9.90
C LEU A 17 -37.07 -11.64 9.98
N THR A 18 -38.19 -11.80 10.68
CA THR A 18 -39.19 -10.74 10.87
C THR A 18 -38.60 -9.58 11.68
N GLN A 19 -37.82 -9.86 12.73
CA GLN A 19 -37.12 -8.85 13.50
C GLN A 19 -36.08 -8.11 12.67
N SER A 20 -35.34 -8.83 11.84
CA SER A 20 -34.36 -8.25 10.93
C SER A 20 -35.04 -7.33 9.91
N GLU A 21 -36.18 -7.76 9.34
CA GLU A 21 -36.94 -6.94 8.40
C GLU A 21 -37.50 -5.69 9.10
N ALA A 22 -38.06 -5.82 10.30
CA ALA A 22 -38.56 -4.70 11.06
C ALA A 22 -37.44 -3.72 11.41
N PHE A 23 -36.26 -4.21 11.79
CA PHE A 23 -35.10 -3.41 12.06
C PHE A 23 -34.64 -2.67 10.81
N LEU A 24 -34.58 -3.35 9.66
CA LEU A 24 -34.22 -2.76 8.37
C LEU A 24 -35.19 -1.66 7.96
N ILE A 25 -36.49 -1.89 8.11
CA ILE A 25 -37.56 -0.91 7.78
C ILE A 25 -37.46 0.30 8.70
N LYS A 26 -37.32 0.06 10.00
CA LYS A 26 -37.26 1.12 11.02
C LYS A 26 -36.04 2.02 10.85
N ASN A 27 -34.88 1.43 10.50
CA ASN A 27 -33.62 2.13 10.37
C ASN A 27 -33.22 2.27 8.93
N LYS A 28 -34.13 2.23 7.98
CA LYS A 28 -33.90 2.26 6.54
C LYS A 28 -32.97 3.41 6.12
N LYS A 29 -33.25 4.61 6.61
CA LYS A 29 -32.46 5.79 6.28
C LYS A 29 -31.02 5.68 6.82
N ALA A 30 -30.88 5.20 8.07
CA ALA A 30 -29.56 5.03 8.68
C ALA A 30 -28.75 3.95 7.96
N ILE A 31 -29.40 2.83 7.59
CA ILE A 31 -28.75 1.72 6.89
C ILE A 31 -28.33 2.14 5.48
N ILE A 32 -29.20 2.82 4.74
CA ILE A 32 -28.90 3.33 3.39
C ILE A 32 -27.75 4.34 3.49
N GLY A 33 -27.80 5.26 4.46
CA GLY A 33 -26.72 6.21 4.68
C GLY A 33 -25.40 5.54 5.00
N GLY A 34 -25.42 4.50 5.82
CA GLY A 34 -24.22 3.72 6.15
C GLY A 34 -23.65 2.99 4.95
N VAL A 35 -24.50 2.35 4.15
CA VAL A 35 -24.09 1.63 2.92
C VAL A 35 -23.50 2.62 1.91
N VAL A 36 -24.17 3.75 1.69
CA VAL A 36 -23.68 4.80 0.79
C VAL A 36 -22.33 5.32 1.25
N ALA A 37 -22.16 5.57 2.55
CA ALA A 37 -20.86 6.01 3.10
C ALA A 37 -19.76 5.00 2.84
N VAL A 38 -20.01 3.70 3.03
CA VAL A 38 -19.05 2.64 2.75
C VAL A 38 -18.69 2.62 1.28
N ILE A 39 -19.69 2.72 0.39
CA ILE A 39 -19.46 2.74 -1.07
C ILE A 39 -18.57 3.94 -1.45
N ILE A 40 -18.83 5.12 -0.88
CA ILE A 40 -18.04 6.32 -1.15
C ILE A 40 -16.58 6.12 -0.70
N ILE A 41 -16.38 5.55 0.49
CA ILE A 41 -15.04 5.29 1.03
C ILE A 41 -14.29 4.30 0.13
N VAL A 42 -14.94 3.20 -0.26
CA VAL A 42 -14.33 2.18 -1.14
C VAL A 42 -14.03 2.78 -2.51
N ALA A 43 -14.97 3.53 -3.10
CA ALA A 43 -14.76 4.17 -4.40
C ALA A 43 -13.62 5.19 -4.32
N GLY A 44 -13.54 5.99 -3.26
CA GLY A 44 -12.47 6.93 -3.03
C GLY A 44 -11.12 6.25 -2.90
N PHE A 45 -11.07 5.13 -2.19
CA PHE A 45 -9.86 4.32 -2.03
C PHE A 45 -9.39 3.74 -3.38
N ILE A 46 -10.33 3.19 -4.16
CA ILE A 46 -10.02 2.64 -5.49
C ILE A 46 -9.52 3.75 -6.42
N MET A 47 -10.18 4.90 -6.43
CA MET A 47 -9.75 6.05 -7.24
C MET A 47 -8.36 6.53 -6.84
N TYR A 48 -8.10 6.65 -5.54
CA TYR A 48 -6.79 7.03 -5.04
C TYR A 48 -5.72 6.05 -5.51
N LYS A 49 -5.99 4.75 -5.39
CA LYS A 49 -5.05 3.70 -5.79
C LYS A 49 -4.75 3.77 -7.29
N HIS A 50 -5.78 3.87 -8.14
CA HIS A 50 -5.60 3.86 -9.60
C HIS A 50 -5.10 5.17 -10.17
N LEU A 51 -5.53 6.30 -9.62
CA LEU A 51 -5.19 7.60 -10.19
C LEU A 51 -3.95 8.24 -9.57
N TYR A 52 -3.57 7.82 -8.37
CA TYR A 52 -2.45 8.43 -7.65
C TYR A 52 -1.36 7.42 -7.30
N ALA A 53 -1.70 6.35 -6.60
CA ALA A 53 -0.70 5.42 -6.06
C ALA A 53 -0.04 4.58 -7.16
N GLU A 54 -0.80 4.01 -8.08
CA GLU A 54 -0.25 3.17 -9.16
C GLU A 54 0.63 3.95 -10.15
N PRO A 55 0.19 5.11 -10.69
CA PRO A 55 1.06 5.92 -11.56
C PRO A 55 2.33 6.38 -10.84
N ARG A 56 2.22 6.70 -9.56
CA ARG A 56 3.37 7.11 -8.75
C ARG A 56 4.34 5.95 -8.56
N GLU A 57 3.83 4.74 -8.32
CA GLU A 57 4.65 3.53 -8.22
C GLU A 57 5.36 3.23 -9.54
N GLU A 58 4.67 3.35 -10.68
CA GLU A 58 5.28 3.14 -12.00
C GLU A 58 6.42 4.09 -12.27
N LYS A 59 6.25 5.37 -11.96
CA LYS A 59 7.31 6.37 -12.10
C LYS A 59 8.48 6.09 -11.17
N ALA A 60 8.18 5.66 -9.95
CA ALA A 60 9.20 5.29 -8.97
C ALA A 60 10.00 4.06 -9.45
N GLN A 61 9.32 3.06 -9.98
CA GLN A 61 9.97 1.85 -10.54
C GLN A 61 10.87 2.20 -11.71
N ALA A 62 10.42 3.06 -12.61
CA ALA A 62 11.22 3.49 -13.76
C ALA A 62 12.48 4.23 -13.31
N ALA A 63 12.36 5.09 -12.31
CA ALA A 63 13.52 5.79 -11.74
C ALA A 63 14.46 4.81 -11.03
N LEU A 64 13.91 3.88 -10.26
CA LEU A 64 14.68 2.85 -9.57
C LEU A 64 15.48 2.00 -10.56
N PHE A 65 14.88 1.63 -11.67
CA PHE A 65 15.54 0.80 -12.71
C PHE A 65 16.81 1.45 -13.23
N LYS A 66 16.78 2.75 -13.49
CA LYS A 66 17.98 3.49 -13.94
C LYS A 66 19.09 3.46 -12.89
N GLY A 67 18.72 3.57 -11.63
CA GLY A 67 19.69 3.45 -10.54
C GLY A 67 20.27 2.05 -10.44
N GLN A 68 19.45 1.03 -10.66
CA GLN A 68 19.89 -0.36 -10.66
C GLN A 68 20.90 -0.62 -11.80
N GLU A 69 20.69 -0.04 -12.97
CA GLU A 69 21.65 -0.15 -14.08
C GLU A 69 23.01 0.42 -13.70
N LEU A 70 23.02 1.61 -13.09
CA LEU A 70 24.27 2.23 -12.63
C LEU A 70 24.92 1.42 -11.51
N PHE A 71 24.12 0.85 -10.63
CA PHE A 71 24.59 -0.02 -9.55
C PHE A 71 25.28 -1.26 -10.12
N GLU A 72 24.72 -1.90 -11.14
CA GLU A 72 25.30 -3.06 -11.79
C GLU A 72 26.63 -2.74 -12.49
N GLN A 73 26.81 -1.51 -12.91
CA GLN A 73 28.06 -1.02 -13.52
C GLN A 73 29.07 -0.55 -12.49
N ASP A 74 28.81 -0.77 -11.20
CA ASP A 74 29.63 -0.32 -10.07
C ASP A 74 29.77 1.22 -9.99
N ASN A 75 28.87 1.95 -10.63
CA ASN A 75 28.80 3.42 -10.55
C ASN A 75 27.98 3.84 -9.32
N PHE A 76 28.48 3.54 -8.13
CA PHE A 76 27.75 3.69 -6.88
C PHE A 76 27.44 5.16 -6.57
N GLU A 77 28.37 6.07 -6.85
CA GLU A 77 28.15 7.49 -6.59
C GLU A 77 27.05 8.06 -7.46
N GLN A 78 27.04 7.74 -8.75
CA GLN A 78 25.97 8.18 -9.66
C GLN A 78 24.65 7.48 -9.37
N ALA A 79 24.68 6.18 -9.01
CA ALA A 79 23.50 5.47 -8.61
C ALA A 79 22.85 6.11 -7.39
N LEU A 80 23.67 6.56 -6.43
CA LEU A 80 23.22 7.17 -5.19
C LEU A 80 22.69 8.60 -5.39
N ASN A 81 23.46 9.44 -6.09
CA ASN A 81 23.24 10.89 -6.18
C ASN A 81 22.62 11.35 -7.50
N GLY A 82 22.59 10.49 -8.50
CA GLY A 82 22.06 10.81 -9.82
C GLY A 82 23.15 11.10 -10.84
N ASP A 83 22.76 11.09 -12.11
CA ASP A 83 23.59 11.45 -13.23
C ASP A 83 23.17 12.81 -13.82
N SER A 84 23.91 13.28 -14.81
CA SER A 84 23.61 14.56 -15.48
C SER A 84 22.56 14.41 -16.59
N ILE A 85 22.04 13.21 -16.86
CA ILE A 85 21.21 12.91 -18.02
C ILE A 85 19.72 12.77 -17.66
N GLY A 86 19.36 12.86 -16.38
CA GLY A 86 17.97 12.81 -15.95
C GLY A 86 17.64 11.83 -14.84
N TYR A 87 18.59 10.98 -14.44
CA TYR A 87 18.40 10.15 -13.26
C TYR A 87 18.75 10.95 -12.00
N THR A 88 17.84 10.94 -11.02
CA THR A 88 17.96 11.81 -9.83
C THR A 88 18.71 11.18 -8.67
N GLY A 89 18.94 9.86 -8.69
CA GLY A 89 19.64 9.14 -7.63
C GLY A 89 18.71 8.38 -6.70
N PHE A 90 19.23 7.31 -6.08
CA PHE A 90 18.45 6.52 -5.11
C PHE A 90 17.96 7.37 -3.94
N LEU A 91 18.76 8.31 -3.48
CA LEU A 91 18.38 9.21 -2.37
C LEU A 91 17.12 10.00 -2.73
N LYS A 92 17.08 10.53 -3.95
CA LYS A 92 15.96 11.33 -4.43
C LYS A 92 14.73 10.46 -4.71
N VAL A 93 14.92 9.26 -5.26
CA VAL A 93 13.83 8.30 -5.47
C VAL A 93 13.18 7.94 -4.13
N ALA A 94 13.99 7.66 -3.11
CA ALA A 94 13.48 7.34 -1.79
C ALA A 94 12.68 8.48 -1.16
N SER A 95 13.11 9.71 -1.41
CA SER A 95 12.48 10.92 -0.87
C SER A 95 11.24 11.34 -1.66
N ASP A 96 11.36 11.46 -2.99
CA ASP A 96 10.29 11.97 -3.86
C ASP A 96 9.12 11.00 -3.98
N PHE A 97 9.39 9.72 -3.91
CA PHE A 97 8.38 8.67 -4.05
C PHE A 97 8.13 7.92 -2.74
N SER A 98 8.31 8.59 -1.61
CA SER A 98 8.11 7.97 -0.29
C SER A 98 6.74 7.30 -0.19
N GLY A 99 6.69 6.14 0.45
CA GLY A 99 5.48 5.33 0.54
C GLY A 99 5.29 4.34 -0.60
N THR A 100 6.07 4.42 -1.67
CA THR A 100 6.06 3.42 -2.74
C THR A 100 7.00 2.27 -2.41
N LYS A 101 6.77 1.11 -3.02
CA LYS A 101 7.67 -0.04 -2.88
C LYS A 101 9.04 0.26 -3.48
N ALA A 102 9.07 0.98 -4.60
CA ALA A 102 10.32 1.38 -5.24
C ALA A 102 11.14 2.29 -4.35
N ALA A 103 10.53 3.24 -3.64
CA ALA A 103 11.22 4.11 -2.70
C ALA A 103 11.83 3.31 -1.55
N ASN A 104 11.11 2.30 -1.06
CA ASN A 104 11.63 1.41 -0.02
C ASN A 104 12.87 0.64 -0.51
N LEU A 105 12.80 0.08 -1.73
CA LEU A 105 13.97 -0.58 -2.34
C LEU A 105 15.11 0.39 -2.59
N ALA A 106 14.82 1.64 -2.97
CA ALA A 106 15.82 2.68 -3.16
C ALA A 106 16.62 2.93 -1.87
N LYS A 107 15.97 2.85 -0.72
CA LYS A 107 16.65 2.96 0.58
C LYS A 107 17.69 1.85 0.77
N ALA A 108 17.33 0.61 0.42
CA ALA A 108 18.25 -0.51 0.51
C ALA A 108 19.43 -0.33 -0.44
N TYR A 109 19.17 0.03 -1.69
CA TYR A 109 20.23 0.30 -2.66
C TYR A 109 21.11 1.46 -2.23
N ALA A 110 20.53 2.53 -1.70
CA ALA A 110 21.28 3.68 -1.18
C ALA A 110 22.23 3.24 -0.05
N GLY A 111 21.74 2.42 0.86
CA GLY A 111 22.56 1.89 1.95
C GLY A 111 23.74 1.07 1.42
N ILE A 112 23.51 0.21 0.43
CA ILE A 112 24.56 -0.59 -0.18
C ILE A 112 25.57 0.30 -0.92
N CYS A 113 25.11 1.32 -1.64
CA CYS A 113 25.98 2.29 -2.30
C CYS A 113 26.88 3.01 -1.28
N TYR A 114 26.31 3.48 -0.17
CA TYR A 114 27.09 4.11 0.88
C TYR A 114 28.16 3.17 1.44
N ALA A 115 27.82 1.90 1.63
CA ALA A 115 28.79 0.90 2.11
C ALA A 115 29.95 0.75 1.14
N HIS A 116 29.68 0.69 -0.18
CA HIS A 116 30.73 0.62 -1.20
C HIS A 116 31.57 1.88 -1.26
N LEU A 117 31.01 3.02 -0.91
CA LEU A 117 31.72 4.30 -0.87
C LEU A 117 32.45 4.53 0.47
N GLY A 118 32.39 3.57 1.40
CA GLY A 118 33.05 3.66 2.68
C GLY A 118 32.30 4.50 3.73
N LYS A 119 31.09 4.94 3.43
CA LYS A 119 30.26 5.75 4.34
C LYS A 119 29.34 4.84 5.15
N TYR A 120 29.90 4.16 6.13
CA TYR A 120 29.21 3.11 6.87
C TYR A 120 28.10 3.62 7.77
N ASP A 121 28.24 4.82 8.34
CA ASP A 121 27.20 5.39 9.22
C ASP A 121 25.93 5.66 8.42
N GLU A 122 26.05 6.25 7.23
CA GLU A 122 24.93 6.49 6.34
C GLU A 122 24.36 5.17 5.80
N ALA A 123 25.22 4.19 5.50
CA ALA A 123 24.78 2.87 5.06
C ALA A 123 23.88 2.22 6.10
N ILE A 124 24.28 2.25 7.37
CA ILE A 124 23.50 1.68 8.47
C ILE A 124 22.15 2.38 8.59
N LYS A 125 22.14 3.72 8.51
CA LYS A 125 20.92 4.52 8.59
C LYS A 125 19.89 4.12 7.52
N TYR A 126 20.32 4.02 6.27
CA TYR A 126 19.40 3.69 5.17
C TYR A 126 18.97 2.22 5.19
N LEU A 127 19.86 1.31 5.56
CA LEU A 127 19.51 -0.11 5.69
C LEU A 127 18.54 -0.35 6.86
N ASN A 128 18.67 0.40 7.95
CA ASN A 128 17.72 0.34 9.06
C ASN A 128 16.35 0.90 8.68
N ASP A 129 16.30 1.87 7.79
CA ASP A 129 15.06 2.46 7.28
C ASP A 129 14.34 1.58 6.27
N PHE A 130 15.04 0.62 5.68
CA PHE A 130 14.47 -0.32 4.73
C PHE A 130 13.52 -1.29 5.43
N ASP A 131 12.32 -1.44 4.89
CA ASP A 131 11.31 -2.36 5.40
C ASP A 131 11.25 -3.61 4.51
N GLY A 132 11.81 -4.73 5.01
CA GLY A 132 11.84 -5.99 4.29
C GLY A 132 10.48 -6.67 4.14
N THR A 133 9.45 -6.20 4.83
CA THR A 133 8.11 -6.79 4.74
C THR A 133 7.36 -6.40 3.47
N ASP A 134 7.86 -5.41 2.72
CA ASP A 134 7.25 -4.95 1.47
C ASP A 134 7.59 -5.84 0.26
N GLN A 135 8.32 -6.90 0.48
CA GLN A 135 8.72 -7.81 -0.60
C GLN A 135 7.83 -9.04 -0.69
#